data_2f8fcc3821debe581fca4e6d0e6eba7f
#
_entry.id   2f8fcc3821debe581fca4e6d0e6eba7f
#
_cell.length_a   1.000
_cell.length_b   1.000
_cell.length_c   1.000
_cell.angle_alpha   90.00
_cell.angle_beta   90.00
_cell.angle_gamma   90.00
#
_symmetry.space_group_name_H-M   'P 1'
#
loop_
_entity.id
_entity.type
_entity.pdbx_description
1 polymer ?
#
loop_
_entity_poly.entity_id
_entity_poly.type
_entity_poly.pdbx_seq_one_letter_code
_entity_poly.pdbx_strand_id
1 'polypeptide(L)'
;MEQTGADQTSASGQALPRLYMTSDLRAATGLSRTHLDYYLREGLIRPAARTESGYLLFDDRELETLRLVIARRQAGASLREIRLEIGREP
;
A
#
# COMPACT_ATOMS: atom_id res chain seq x y z
N MET A 1 -3.03 36.52 4.73
CA MET A 1 -2.92 35.97 4.65
C MET A 1 -2.61 35.18 4.32
N GLU A 2 -2.53 35.03 4.44
CA GLU A 2 -2.24 34.26 4.28
C GLU A 2 -2.02 33.32 4.24
N GLN A 3 -2.07 33.30 4.50
CA GLN A 3 -1.92 32.34 4.63
C GLN A 3 -1.73 31.53 4.35
N THR A 4 -1.92 31.89 4.48
CA THR A 4 -1.77 31.05 4.32
C THR A 4 -1.23 30.20 4.07
N GLY A 5 -1.30 30.35 4.14
CA GLY A 5 -0.83 29.49 4.08
C GLY A 5 -0.15 28.76 3.99
N ALA A 6 -0.22 28.91 4.30
CA ALA A 6 0.27 28.18 4.39
C ALA A 6 0.72 27.33 4.38
N ASP A 7 0.52 27.55 4.63
CA ASP A 7 0.81 26.71 4.83
C ASP A 7 1.27 25.84 4.47
N GLN A 8 1.14 26.09 4.48
CA GLN A 8 1.44 25.27 4.32
C GLN A 8 2.22 24.59 4.10
N THR A 9 2.33 24.89 4.41
CA THR A 9 2.95 24.23 4.35
C THR A 9 3.70 23.52 4.32
N SER A 10 3.62 23.74 4.50
CA SER A 10 4.16 23.08 4.65
C SER A 10 4.84 22.47 4.49
N ALA A 11 4.75 22.77 4.63
CA ALA A 11 5.16 22.17 4.62
C ALA A 11 5.78 21.68 4.14
N SER A 12 5.50 22.08 4.11
CA SER A 12 6.00 21.60 3.45
C SER A 12 6.82 20.54 3.19
N GLY A 13 7.21 20.23 2.44
CA GLY A 13 8.13 19.13 2.31
C GLY A 13 8.30 18.23 3.50
N GLN A 14 7.70 18.61 4.55
CA GLN A 14 7.72 17.84 5.80
C GLN A 14 6.42 17.10 6.03
N ALA A 15 5.70 16.81 4.96
CA ALA A 15 4.46 16.07 5.06
C ALA A 15 4.71 14.73 5.74
N LEU A 16 3.83 14.36 6.66
CA LEU A 16 3.89 13.06 7.28
C LEU A 16 3.60 11.97 6.23
N PRO A 17 4.21 10.81 6.36
CA PRO A 17 3.89 9.70 5.47
C PRO A 17 2.40 9.41 5.49
N ARG A 18 1.84 9.17 4.33
CA ARG A 18 0.44 8.78 4.24
C ARG A 18 0.30 7.32 4.61
N LEU A 19 -0.67 7.03 5.46
CA LEU A 19 -0.94 5.66 5.86
C LEU A 19 -2.34 5.27 5.44
N TYR A 20 -2.49 4.02 5.05
CA TYR A 20 -3.75 3.47 4.53
C TYR A 20 -4.15 2.26 5.35
N MET A 21 -5.43 2.14 5.63
CA MET A 21 -5.98 0.91 6.18
C MET A 21 -6.30 -0.06 5.04
N THR A 22 -6.62 -1.30 5.39
CA THR A 22 -6.96 -2.30 4.37
C THR A 22 -8.16 -1.85 3.53
N SER A 23 -9.14 -1.20 4.16
CA SER A 23 -10.30 -0.68 3.43
C SER A 23 -9.90 0.37 2.41
N ASP A 24 -8.89 1.20 2.72
CA ASP A 24 -8.39 2.20 1.79
C ASP A 24 -7.70 1.55 0.60
N LEU A 25 -6.90 0.51 0.85
CA LEU A 25 -6.25 -0.23 -0.24
C LEU A 25 -7.28 -0.85 -1.17
N ARG A 26 -8.33 -1.41 -0.59
CA ARG A 26 -9.40 -2.02 -1.39
C ARG A 26 -10.13 -0.99 -2.22
N ALA A 27 -10.43 0.17 -1.62
CA ALA A 27 -11.10 1.26 -2.34
C ALA A 27 -10.24 1.76 -3.50
N ALA A 28 -8.93 1.85 -3.29
CA ALA A 28 -8.01 2.36 -4.31
C ALA A 28 -7.78 1.38 -5.46
N THR A 29 -7.93 0.08 -5.22
CA THR A 29 -7.55 -0.96 -6.20
C THR A 29 -8.72 -1.77 -6.72
N GLY A 30 -9.85 -1.74 -6.04
CA GLY A 30 -11.00 -2.58 -6.41
C GLY A 30 -10.88 -4.04 -5.97
N LEU A 31 -9.85 -4.38 -5.20
CA LEU A 31 -9.68 -5.75 -4.75
C LEU A 31 -10.75 -6.16 -3.75
N SER A 32 -11.15 -7.43 -3.80
CA SER A 32 -11.98 -8.00 -2.77
C SER A 32 -11.14 -8.21 -1.52
N ARG A 33 -11.81 -8.34 -0.38
CA ARG A 33 -11.13 -8.63 0.88
C ARG A 33 -10.36 -9.94 0.81
N THR A 34 -10.95 -10.94 0.18
CA THR A 34 -10.32 -12.25 0.04
C THR A 34 -9.00 -12.16 -0.71
N HIS A 35 -8.98 -11.42 -1.82
CA HIS A 35 -7.76 -11.25 -2.60
C HIS A 35 -6.70 -10.46 -1.83
N LEU A 36 -7.11 -9.40 -1.14
CA LEU A 36 -6.16 -8.61 -0.36
C LEU A 36 -5.55 -9.46 0.75
N ASP A 37 -6.39 -10.21 1.48
CA ASP A 37 -5.91 -11.09 2.55
C ASP A 37 -4.94 -12.14 2.01
N TYR A 38 -5.20 -12.64 0.81
CA TYR A 38 -4.31 -13.60 0.16
C TYR A 38 -2.94 -12.99 -0.10
N TYR A 39 -2.90 -11.78 -0.65
CA TYR A 39 -1.62 -11.12 -0.91
C TYR A 39 -0.86 -10.79 0.38
N LEU A 40 -1.58 -10.43 1.43
CA LEU A 40 -0.97 -10.22 2.75
C LEU A 40 -0.36 -11.51 3.27
N ARG A 41 -1.12 -12.60 3.21
CA ARG A 41 -0.67 -13.89 3.71
C ARG A 41 0.54 -14.40 2.92
N GLU A 42 0.56 -14.13 1.63
CA GLU A 42 1.67 -14.52 0.76
C GLU A 42 2.89 -13.59 0.89
N GLY A 43 2.77 -12.53 1.67
CA GLY A 43 3.90 -11.62 1.89
C GLY A 43 4.22 -10.71 0.73
N LEU A 44 3.29 -10.55 -0.23
CA LEU A 44 3.50 -9.68 -1.38
C LEU A 44 3.39 -8.22 -1.00
N ILE A 45 2.60 -7.90 0.01
CA ILE A 45 2.53 -6.58 0.62
C ILE A 45 2.70 -6.74 2.11
N ARG A 46 3.21 -5.70 2.77
CA ARG A 46 3.53 -5.74 4.20
C ARG A 46 3.05 -4.47 4.88
N PRO A 47 2.43 -4.60 6.05
CA PRO A 47 2.05 -3.39 6.79
C PRO A 47 3.29 -2.67 7.31
N ALA A 48 3.21 -1.33 7.34
CA ALA A 48 4.26 -0.50 7.91
C ALA A 48 4.07 -0.37 9.41
N ALA A 49 2.85 -0.53 9.90
CA ALA A 49 2.53 -0.35 11.31
C ALA A 49 1.21 -1.04 11.64
N ARG A 50 0.90 -1.04 12.93
CA ARG A 50 -0.37 -1.58 13.43
C ARG A 50 -0.88 -0.64 14.51
N THR A 51 -2.18 -0.37 14.49
CA THR A 51 -2.78 0.45 15.56
C THR A 51 -2.90 -0.36 16.84
N GLU A 52 -3.15 0.32 17.95
CA GLU A 52 -3.37 -0.36 19.23
C GLU A 52 -4.55 -1.33 19.17
N SER A 53 -5.55 -1.00 18.37
CA SER A 53 -6.73 -1.86 18.22
C SER A 53 -6.50 -2.98 17.19
N GLY A 54 -5.30 -3.06 16.62
CA GLY A 54 -4.94 -4.19 15.76
C GLY A 54 -5.15 -3.97 14.27
N TYR A 55 -5.51 -2.76 13.85
CA TYR A 55 -5.64 -2.48 12.41
C TYR A 55 -4.28 -2.33 11.77
N LEU A 56 -4.12 -2.94 10.60
CA LEU A 56 -2.89 -2.81 9.82
C LEU A 56 -2.88 -1.48 9.07
N LEU A 57 -1.70 -0.87 9.01
CA LEU A 57 -1.50 0.39 8.29
C LEU A 57 -0.41 0.19 7.24
N PHE A 58 -0.66 0.71 6.05
CA PHE A 58 0.23 0.56 4.90
C PHE A 58 0.65 1.94 4.42
N ASP A 59 1.87 2.05 3.93
CA ASP A 59 2.35 3.31 3.38
C ASP A 59 2.16 3.35 1.85
N ASP A 60 2.54 4.48 1.24
CA ASP A 60 2.40 4.65 -0.21
C ASP A 60 3.17 3.59 -0.99
N ARG A 61 4.31 3.17 -0.47
CA ARG A 61 5.14 2.18 -1.13
C ARG A 61 4.39 0.85 -1.27
N GLU A 62 3.66 0.47 -0.22
CA GLU A 62 2.89 -0.77 -0.25
C GLU A 62 1.71 -0.67 -1.20
N LEU A 63 1.09 0.50 -1.28
CA LEU A 63 0.01 0.71 -2.25
C LEU A 63 0.54 0.56 -3.68
N GLU A 64 1.72 1.13 -3.96
CA GLU A 64 2.33 1.00 -5.28
C GLU A 64 2.70 -0.45 -5.57
N THR A 65 3.25 -1.15 -4.59
CA THR A 65 3.55 -2.57 -4.74
C THR A 65 2.30 -3.37 -5.04
N LEU A 66 1.20 -3.08 -4.34
CA LEU A 66 -0.06 -3.76 -4.59
C LEU A 66 -0.56 -3.53 -6.01
N ARG A 67 -0.46 -2.28 -6.50
CA ARG A 67 -0.85 -1.97 -7.88
C ARG A 67 -0.01 -2.75 -8.88
N LEU A 68 1.28 -2.87 -8.62
CA LEU A 68 2.18 -3.63 -9.48
C LEU A 68 1.81 -5.12 -9.48
N VAL A 69 1.54 -5.68 -8.31
CA VAL A 69 1.13 -7.09 -8.19
C VAL A 69 -0.13 -7.33 -9.02
N ILE A 70 -1.12 -6.46 -8.88
CA ILE A 70 -2.37 -6.60 -9.62
C ILE A 70 -2.12 -6.54 -11.12
N ALA A 71 -1.33 -5.56 -11.57
CA ALA A 71 -1.05 -5.40 -13.00
C ALA A 71 -0.32 -6.62 -13.57
N ARG A 72 0.65 -7.16 -12.84
CA ARG A 72 1.40 -8.33 -13.29
C ARG A 72 0.52 -9.58 -13.33
N ARG A 73 -0.36 -9.74 -12.35
CA ARG A 73 -1.29 -10.86 -12.34
C ARG A 73 -2.25 -10.79 -13.53
N GLN A 74 -2.74 -9.59 -13.83
CA GLN A 74 -3.63 -9.40 -14.97
C GLN A 74 -2.91 -9.68 -16.28
N ALA A 75 -1.61 -9.46 -16.32
CA ALA A 75 -0.78 -9.75 -17.49
C ALA A 75 -0.34 -11.21 -17.57
N GLY A 76 -0.73 -12.04 -16.59
CA GLY A 76 -0.44 -13.46 -16.61
C GLY A 76 0.78 -13.92 -15.86
N ALA A 77 1.46 -13.04 -15.14
CA ALA A 77 2.64 -13.42 -14.37
C ALA A 77 2.28 -14.30 -13.18
N SER A 78 3.13 -15.25 -12.87
CA SER A 78 2.97 -16.08 -11.69
C SER A 78 3.37 -15.31 -10.44
N LEU A 79 2.90 -15.77 -9.27
CA LEU A 79 3.30 -15.15 -8.01
C LEU A 79 4.81 -15.25 -7.83
N ARG A 80 5.42 -16.34 -8.26
CA ARG A 80 6.86 -16.50 -8.16
C ARG A 80 7.60 -15.43 -8.94
N GLU A 81 7.15 -15.17 -10.18
CA GLU A 81 7.75 -14.12 -11.01
C GLU A 81 7.60 -12.76 -10.37
N ILE A 82 6.43 -12.49 -9.79
CA ILE A 82 6.17 -11.22 -9.14
C ILE A 82 7.07 -11.07 -7.91
N ARG A 83 7.20 -12.12 -7.09
CA ARG A 83 8.07 -12.07 -5.91
C ARG A 83 9.50 -11.74 -6.29
N LEU A 84 9.99 -12.34 -7.36
CA LEU A 84 11.34 -12.04 -7.84
C LEU A 84 11.46 -10.58 -8.23
N GLU A 85 10.48 -10.07 -8.96
CA GLU A 85 10.51 -8.69 -9.43
C GLU A 85 10.52 -7.69 -8.28
N ILE A 86 9.69 -7.91 -7.25
CA ILE A 86 9.58 -6.96 -6.14
C ILE A 86 10.55 -7.26 -5.00
N GLY A 87 11.33 -8.34 -5.10
CA GLY A 87 12.31 -8.68 -4.09
C GLY A 87 11.72 -9.21 -2.79
N ARG A 88 10.55 -9.86 -2.86
CA ARG A 88 9.87 -10.39 -1.68
C ARG A 88 9.67 -11.90 -1.75
N GLU A 89 10.75 -12.59 -1.96
CA GLU A 89 10.71 -14.04 -1.94
C GLU A 89 10.47 -14.54 -0.52
N PRO A 90 9.79 -15.69 -0.36
CA PRO A 90 9.52 -16.24 0.96
C PRO A 90 10.79 -16.66 1.69
#